data_c5fdb835131f37bc6a206c84af350d7a
#
_entry.id   c5fdb835131f37bc6a206c84af350d7a
#
_cell.length_a   1.000
_cell.length_b   1.000
_cell.length_c   1.000
_cell.angle_alpha   90.00
_cell.angle_beta   90.00
_cell.angle_gamma   90.00
#
_symmetry.space_group_name_H-M   'P 1'
#
loop_
_entity.id
_entity.type
_entity.pdbx_description
1 polymer ?
#
loop_
_entity_poly.entity_id
_entity_poly.type
_entity_poly.pdbx_seq_one_letter_code
_entity_poly.pdbx_strand_id
1 'polypeptide(L)'
;MNLKNKYAIGCHVMFYEIEILDEYLNSVKKAVEIVQNPENIIVELFFNISEFFEEIDTEITTKKELIKKFNSKCSEMSKLGVLVKSQVYDQNKPYCIADYRRDFNYKWCNVVDYLVWGESDCLLPREFFHVLEGVKEYANSQEIYRYTLTFALRKMWDESWRILEHPEFTNKPYYDMDTEEDTKLALNSPWSIRYTMSQDEMEKVNDKTEELDVQLITSPKFDGSCLVMSSDLVRGGVNLPPAVSMVGDDTSFMAMCQKLMGDDYRQFV
;
A
#
# COMPACT_ATOMS: atom_id res chain seq x y z
N MET A 1 -17.41 4.80 -12.07
CA MET A 1 -16.70 4.28 -13.26
C MET A 1 -16.81 2.77 -13.37
N ASN A 2 -16.69 2.20 -14.55
CA ASN A 2 -16.69 0.75 -14.74
C ASN A 2 -15.27 0.26 -14.97
N LEU A 3 -14.75 -0.61 -14.10
CA LEU A 3 -13.40 -1.16 -14.21
C LEU A 3 -13.32 -2.14 -15.38
N LYS A 4 -12.31 -2.02 -16.22
CA LYS A 4 -11.99 -2.97 -17.29
C LYS A 4 -11.05 -4.07 -16.82
N ASN A 5 -10.34 -3.82 -15.73
CA ASN A 5 -9.31 -4.69 -15.17
C ASN A 5 -9.72 -5.21 -13.78
N LYS A 6 -9.04 -6.25 -13.31
CA LYS A 6 -9.18 -6.81 -11.97
C LYS A 6 -8.00 -6.40 -11.10
N TYR A 7 -8.28 -6.15 -9.83
CA TYR A 7 -7.33 -5.63 -8.86
C TYR A 7 -7.28 -6.50 -7.60
N ALA A 8 -6.11 -6.72 -7.05
CA ALA A 8 -5.94 -7.22 -5.70
C ALA A 8 -5.14 -6.21 -4.88
N ILE A 9 -5.70 -5.75 -3.79
CA ILE A 9 -5.06 -4.88 -2.81
C ILE A 9 -4.75 -5.73 -1.60
N GLY A 10 -3.47 -5.89 -1.27
CA GLY A 10 -3.01 -6.64 -0.12
C GLY A 10 -2.46 -5.72 0.95
N CYS A 11 -2.86 -5.91 2.21
CA CYS A 11 -2.35 -5.16 3.34
C CYS A 11 -1.95 -6.11 4.46
N HIS A 12 -0.66 -6.06 4.82
CA HIS A 12 -0.14 -6.70 6.03
C HIS A 12 -0.32 -5.73 7.18
N VAL A 13 -1.10 -6.14 8.17
CA VAL A 13 -1.48 -5.32 9.33
C VAL A 13 -0.84 -5.92 10.56
N MET A 14 0.04 -5.19 11.21
CA MET A 14 0.57 -5.56 12.52
C MET A 14 -0.46 -5.24 13.61
N PHE A 15 -0.42 -5.99 14.72
CA PHE A 15 -1.39 -5.82 15.80
C PHE A 15 -1.45 -4.37 16.34
N TYR A 16 -0.32 -3.67 16.37
CA TYR A 16 -0.24 -2.29 16.84
C TYR A 16 -0.75 -1.26 15.82
N GLU A 17 -1.00 -1.66 14.58
CA GLU A 17 -1.57 -0.80 13.52
C GLU A 17 -3.11 -0.83 13.49
N ILE A 18 -3.73 -1.61 14.37
CA ILE A 18 -5.19 -1.81 14.34
C ILE A 18 -5.98 -0.50 14.52
N GLU A 19 -5.39 0.48 15.20
CA GLU A 19 -6.03 1.78 15.44
C GLU A 19 -6.04 2.67 14.20
N ILE A 20 -4.99 2.63 13.38
CA ILE A 20 -4.90 3.42 12.14
C ILE A 20 -5.58 2.73 10.96
N LEU A 21 -5.90 1.44 11.09
CA LEU A 21 -6.49 0.67 10.00
C LEU A 21 -7.84 1.25 9.53
N ASP A 22 -8.57 1.96 10.38
CA ASP A 22 -9.85 2.58 9.99
C ASP A 22 -9.66 3.67 8.93
N GLU A 23 -8.65 4.52 9.07
CA GLU A 23 -8.34 5.56 8.10
C GLU A 23 -7.93 4.95 6.75
N TYR A 24 -7.08 3.93 6.78
CA TYR A 24 -6.71 3.19 5.57
C TYR A 24 -7.95 2.59 4.88
N LEU A 25 -8.79 1.85 5.62
CA LEU A 25 -9.99 1.22 5.06
C LEU A 25 -11.01 2.25 4.57
N ASN A 26 -11.11 3.41 5.22
CA ASN A 26 -11.91 4.53 4.73
C ASN A 26 -11.39 5.05 3.39
N SER A 27 -10.08 5.16 3.21
CA SER A 27 -9.51 5.56 1.94
C SER A 27 -9.80 4.54 0.82
N VAL A 28 -9.65 3.24 1.12
CA VAL A 28 -10.05 2.16 0.20
C VAL A 28 -11.54 2.25 -0.13
N LYS A 29 -12.40 2.46 0.88
CA LYS A 29 -13.85 2.62 0.70
C LYS A 29 -14.17 3.76 -0.26
N LYS A 30 -13.60 4.95 -0.05
CA LYS A 30 -13.83 6.12 -0.91
C LYS A 30 -13.38 5.87 -2.36
N ALA A 31 -12.27 5.16 -2.55
CA ALA A 31 -11.82 4.75 -3.88
C ALA A 31 -12.78 3.74 -4.54
N VAL A 32 -13.40 2.85 -3.76
CA VAL A 32 -14.36 1.85 -4.24
C VAL A 32 -15.73 2.47 -4.54
N GLU A 33 -16.19 3.46 -3.78
CA GLU A 33 -17.52 4.07 -3.92
C GLU A 33 -17.79 4.67 -5.31
N ILE A 34 -16.75 5.07 -6.04
CA ILE A 34 -16.88 5.56 -7.41
C ILE A 34 -16.90 4.46 -8.48
N VAL A 35 -16.71 3.21 -8.08
CA VAL A 35 -16.67 2.03 -8.95
C VAL A 35 -18.06 1.38 -9.06
N GLN A 36 -18.47 1.02 -10.27
CA GLN A 36 -19.79 0.41 -10.54
C GLN A 36 -19.78 -1.13 -10.45
N ASN A 37 -18.61 -1.73 -10.60
CA ASN A 37 -18.39 -3.18 -10.57
C ASN A 37 -17.31 -3.55 -9.52
N PRO A 38 -17.59 -3.32 -8.22
CA PRO A 38 -16.63 -3.56 -7.13
C PRO A 38 -16.20 -5.01 -6.99
N GLU A 39 -16.93 -5.97 -7.55
CA GLU A 39 -16.56 -7.38 -7.60
C GLU A 39 -15.26 -7.65 -8.37
N ASN A 40 -14.77 -6.70 -9.17
CA ASN A 40 -13.46 -6.75 -9.80
C ASN A 40 -12.30 -6.39 -8.85
N ILE A 41 -12.61 -6.05 -7.60
CA ILE A 41 -11.64 -5.67 -6.58
C ILE A 41 -11.60 -6.73 -5.48
N ILE A 42 -10.38 -7.23 -5.23
CA ILE A 42 -10.06 -8.09 -4.09
C ILE A 42 -9.35 -7.21 -3.06
N VAL A 43 -9.81 -7.25 -1.82
CA VAL A 43 -9.11 -6.65 -0.68
C VAL A 43 -8.68 -7.77 0.24
N GLU A 44 -7.37 -8.00 0.36
CA GLU A 44 -6.79 -8.99 1.25
C GLU A 44 -6.17 -8.29 2.46
N LEU A 45 -6.64 -8.66 3.65
CA LEU A 45 -6.14 -8.14 4.91
C LEU A 45 -5.51 -9.29 5.70
N PHE A 46 -4.23 -9.17 6.00
CA PHE A 46 -3.47 -10.15 6.76
C PHE A 46 -3.08 -9.55 8.10
N PHE A 47 -3.70 -10.03 9.17
CA PHE A 47 -3.49 -9.51 10.52
C PHE A 47 -2.46 -10.35 11.27
N ASN A 48 -1.30 -9.76 11.52
CA ASN A 48 -0.21 -10.43 12.22
C ASN A 48 -0.27 -10.11 13.72
N ILE A 49 -0.66 -11.12 14.49
CA ILE A 49 -0.74 -11.09 15.96
C ILE A 49 0.06 -12.26 16.56
N SER A 50 1.16 -12.62 15.91
CA SER A 50 1.93 -13.80 16.24
C SER A 50 2.53 -13.71 17.66
N GLU A 51 2.67 -14.85 18.31
CA GLU A 51 3.30 -14.96 19.64
C GLU A 51 4.78 -14.57 19.63
N PHE A 52 5.41 -14.49 18.46
CA PHE A 52 6.77 -14.01 18.32
C PHE A 52 6.93 -12.55 18.81
N PHE A 53 5.86 -11.77 18.80
CA PHE A 53 5.82 -10.41 19.33
C PHE A 53 5.27 -10.39 20.76
N GLU A 54 5.89 -11.11 21.67
CA GLU A 54 5.48 -11.19 23.09
C GLU A 54 5.52 -9.85 23.84
N GLU A 55 6.19 -8.85 23.29
CA GLU A 55 6.27 -7.48 23.83
C GLU A 55 4.99 -6.64 23.62
N ILE A 56 3.91 -7.28 23.16
CA ILE A 56 2.60 -6.61 23.13
C ILE A 56 2.23 -6.23 24.56
N ASP A 57 2.12 -4.94 24.82
CA ASP A 57 1.60 -4.43 26.10
C ASP A 57 0.13 -4.81 26.25
N THR A 58 -0.10 -5.95 26.88
CA THR A 58 -1.40 -6.57 27.04
C THR A 58 -2.24 -5.97 28.19
N GLU A 59 -1.74 -4.94 28.88
CA GLU A 59 -2.51 -4.27 29.93
C GLU A 59 -3.73 -3.52 29.37
N ILE A 60 -3.70 -3.17 28.09
CA ILE A 60 -4.73 -2.36 27.44
C ILE A 60 -5.73 -3.21 26.65
N THR A 61 -5.31 -4.35 26.09
CA THR A 61 -6.19 -5.19 25.26
C THR A 61 -5.74 -6.65 25.21
N THR A 62 -6.62 -7.53 24.79
CA THR A 62 -6.33 -8.95 24.61
C THR A 62 -6.27 -9.33 23.14
N LYS A 63 -5.53 -10.38 22.78
CA LYS A 63 -5.52 -10.96 21.42
C LYS A 63 -6.94 -11.19 20.90
N LYS A 64 -7.84 -11.68 21.74
CA LYS A 64 -9.24 -11.95 21.37
C LYS A 64 -9.99 -10.68 20.98
N GLU A 65 -9.78 -9.59 21.69
CA GLU A 65 -10.39 -8.30 21.39
C GLU A 65 -9.84 -7.71 20.09
N LEU A 66 -8.53 -7.77 19.88
CA LEU A 66 -7.88 -7.34 18.64
C LEU A 66 -8.41 -8.12 17.43
N ILE A 67 -8.51 -9.45 17.52
CA ILE A 67 -9.05 -10.30 16.46
C ILE A 67 -10.54 -9.95 16.19
N LYS A 68 -11.32 -9.72 17.24
CA LYS A 68 -12.72 -9.29 17.09
C LYS A 68 -12.83 -7.95 16.36
N LYS A 69 -12.00 -6.99 16.74
CA LYS A 69 -11.93 -5.66 16.12
C LYS A 69 -11.56 -5.78 14.64
N PHE A 70 -10.51 -6.53 14.33
CA PHE A 70 -10.09 -6.80 12.95
C PHE A 70 -11.20 -7.44 12.11
N ASN A 71 -11.85 -8.49 12.62
CA ASN A 71 -12.95 -9.17 11.91
C ASN A 71 -14.15 -8.24 11.67
N SER A 72 -14.44 -7.31 12.59
CA SER A 72 -15.48 -6.30 12.39
C SER A 72 -15.16 -5.40 11.19
N LYS A 73 -13.91 -4.92 11.11
CA LYS A 73 -13.45 -4.08 10.00
C LYS A 73 -13.53 -4.82 8.65
N CYS A 74 -13.12 -6.08 8.61
CA CYS A 74 -13.25 -6.92 7.41
C CYS A 74 -14.72 -7.08 6.97
N SER A 75 -15.62 -7.27 7.95
CA SER A 75 -17.05 -7.38 7.67
C SER A 75 -17.65 -6.10 7.08
N GLU A 76 -17.19 -4.95 7.52
CA GLU A 76 -17.63 -3.66 6.97
C GLU A 76 -17.16 -3.47 5.52
N MET A 77 -15.91 -3.81 5.23
CA MET A 77 -15.39 -3.77 3.86
C MET A 77 -16.18 -4.68 2.90
N SER A 78 -16.64 -5.85 3.37
CA SER A 78 -17.43 -6.76 2.54
C SER A 78 -18.76 -6.16 2.08
N LYS A 79 -19.32 -5.19 2.80
CA LYS A 79 -20.56 -4.51 2.43
C LYS A 79 -20.44 -3.63 1.18
N LEU A 80 -19.23 -3.32 0.77
CA LEU A 80 -18.95 -2.51 -0.43
C LEU A 80 -19.07 -3.30 -1.74
N GLY A 81 -19.30 -4.60 -1.68
CA GLY A 81 -19.38 -5.46 -2.86
C GLY A 81 -18.01 -5.95 -3.38
N VAL A 82 -16.92 -5.57 -2.73
CA VAL A 82 -15.58 -6.10 -3.03
C VAL A 82 -15.41 -7.51 -2.46
N LEU A 83 -14.51 -8.30 -3.04
CA LEU A 83 -14.16 -9.61 -2.50
C LEU A 83 -13.13 -9.43 -1.36
N VAL A 84 -13.59 -9.51 -0.12
CA VAL A 84 -12.69 -9.45 1.04
C VAL A 84 -12.12 -10.83 1.37
N LYS A 85 -10.80 -10.90 1.53
CA LYS A 85 -10.07 -12.04 2.08
C LYS A 85 -9.37 -11.58 3.34
N SER A 86 -9.55 -12.29 4.43
CA SER A 86 -8.90 -11.98 5.70
C SER A 86 -8.23 -13.21 6.29
N GLN A 87 -7.09 -13.00 6.90
CA GLN A 87 -6.35 -14.02 7.61
C GLN A 87 -5.79 -13.43 8.90
N VAL A 88 -5.90 -14.18 9.99
CA VAL A 88 -5.19 -13.90 11.25
C VAL A 88 -4.01 -14.85 11.35
N TYR A 89 -2.83 -14.29 11.54
CA TYR A 89 -1.60 -15.05 11.76
C TYR A 89 -1.22 -14.96 13.25
N ASP A 90 -1.42 -16.08 13.94
CA ASP A 90 -1.12 -16.24 15.37
C ASP A 90 -0.27 -17.51 15.56
N GLN A 91 0.99 -17.44 15.16
CA GLN A 91 1.92 -18.55 15.25
C GLN A 91 3.23 -18.07 15.87
N ASN A 92 3.88 -18.93 16.63
CA ASN A 92 5.21 -18.67 17.18
C ASN A 92 6.31 -18.88 16.12
N LYS A 93 6.21 -18.16 15.02
CA LYS A 93 7.17 -18.17 13.93
C LYS A 93 7.21 -16.80 13.27
N PRO A 94 8.40 -16.26 12.99
CA PRO A 94 8.49 -15.01 12.22
C PRO A 94 7.79 -15.13 10.85
N TYR A 95 6.97 -14.16 10.56
CA TYR A 95 6.37 -13.96 9.25
C TYR A 95 6.26 -12.46 9.04
N CYS A 96 7.08 -11.95 8.14
CA CYS A 96 7.25 -10.51 7.97
C CYS A 96 6.50 -9.99 6.73
N ILE A 97 6.54 -8.69 6.54
CA ILE A 97 5.90 -8.03 5.42
C ILE A 97 6.40 -8.57 4.06
N ALA A 98 7.69 -8.88 3.94
CA ALA A 98 8.25 -9.42 2.70
C ALA A 98 7.74 -10.84 2.40
N ASP A 99 7.53 -11.69 3.44
CA ASP A 99 6.91 -13.00 3.28
C ASP A 99 5.47 -12.85 2.77
N TYR A 100 4.72 -11.95 3.41
CA TYR A 100 3.35 -11.65 3.01
C TYR A 100 3.27 -11.15 1.56
N ARG A 101 4.06 -10.13 1.19
CA ARG A 101 4.10 -9.56 -0.16
C ARG A 101 4.44 -10.59 -1.22
N ARG A 102 5.41 -11.47 -0.92
CA ARG A 102 5.79 -12.58 -1.82
C ARG A 102 4.64 -13.55 -2.04
N ASP A 103 4.00 -14.00 -0.95
CA ASP A 103 2.90 -14.96 -1.00
C ASP A 103 1.65 -14.36 -1.65
N PHE A 104 1.33 -13.10 -1.35
CA PHE A 104 0.28 -12.31 -1.99
C PHE A 104 0.48 -12.22 -3.51
N ASN A 105 1.67 -11.89 -3.95
CA ASN A 105 2.00 -11.82 -5.37
C ASN A 105 1.74 -13.15 -6.08
N TYR A 106 2.23 -14.26 -5.56
CA TYR A 106 2.01 -15.59 -6.15
C TYR A 106 0.54 -16.01 -6.13
N LYS A 107 -0.16 -15.69 -5.07
CA LYS A 107 -1.57 -16.03 -4.91
C LYS A 107 -2.46 -15.38 -5.96
N TRP A 108 -2.20 -14.13 -6.29
CA TRP A 108 -3.12 -13.33 -7.08
C TRP A 108 -2.66 -13.04 -8.52
N CYS A 109 -1.39 -13.16 -8.86
CA CYS A 109 -0.87 -12.78 -10.19
C CYS A 109 -1.58 -13.44 -11.37
N ASN A 110 -2.14 -14.64 -11.19
CA ASN A 110 -2.89 -15.34 -12.24
C ASN A 110 -4.40 -15.08 -12.22
N VAL A 111 -4.88 -14.28 -11.26
CA VAL A 111 -6.32 -14.00 -11.03
C VAL A 111 -6.69 -12.58 -11.42
N VAL A 112 -5.76 -11.64 -11.20
CA VAL A 112 -5.97 -10.21 -11.42
C VAL A 112 -4.97 -9.62 -12.42
N ASP A 113 -5.26 -8.42 -12.91
CA ASP A 113 -4.39 -7.67 -13.81
C ASP A 113 -3.37 -6.83 -13.03
N TYR A 114 -3.74 -6.41 -11.82
CA TYR A 114 -2.94 -5.57 -10.93
C TYR A 114 -2.84 -6.11 -9.52
N LEU A 115 -1.63 -6.06 -9.00
CA LEU A 115 -1.31 -6.28 -7.60
C LEU A 115 -0.94 -4.95 -6.94
N VAL A 116 -1.48 -4.70 -5.76
CA VAL A 116 -1.24 -3.48 -5.00
C VAL A 116 -0.74 -3.86 -3.61
N TRP A 117 0.45 -3.40 -3.28
CA TRP A 117 0.95 -3.49 -1.90
C TRP A 117 0.42 -2.29 -1.12
N GLY A 118 -0.65 -2.50 -0.38
CA GLY A 118 -1.17 -1.52 0.57
C GLY A 118 -0.41 -1.57 1.88
N GLU A 119 -0.30 -0.44 2.52
CA GLU A 119 0.19 -0.31 3.89
C GLU A 119 -0.89 0.37 4.74
N SER A 120 -1.08 -0.10 5.96
CA SER A 120 -2.14 0.40 6.87
C SER A 120 -1.99 1.89 7.21
N ASP A 121 -0.80 2.45 7.02
CA ASP A 121 -0.44 3.83 7.26
C ASP A 121 -0.38 4.71 5.99
N CYS A 122 -0.79 4.17 4.82
CA CYS A 122 -0.76 4.86 3.54
C CYS A 122 -2.15 4.98 2.92
N LEU A 123 -2.72 6.18 2.91
CA LEU A 123 -4.06 6.41 2.38
C LEU A 123 -4.11 6.36 0.86
N LEU A 124 -5.12 5.72 0.30
CA LEU A 124 -5.36 5.71 -1.14
C LEU A 124 -6.09 6.99 -1.58
N PRO A 125 -5.72 7.61 -2.70
CA PRO A 125 -6.51 8.69 -3.28
C PRO A 125 -7.86 8.17 -3.78
N ARG A 126 -8.88 9.02 -3.77
CA ARG A 126 -10.22 8.67 -4.25
C ARG A 126 -10.23 8.21 -5.71
N GLU A 127 -9.41 8.82 -6.53
CA GLU A 127 -9.28 8.55 -7.97
C GLU A 127 -8.35 7.35 -8.27
N PHE A 128 -7.94 6.60 -7.26
CA PHE A 128 -6.97 5.51 -7.36
C PHE A 128 -7.22 4.59 -8.58
N PHE A 129 -8.42 4.04 -8.70
CA PHE A 129 -8.76 3.14 -9.80
C PHE A 129 -8.85 3.87 -11.15
N HIS A 130 -9.24 5.14 -11.14
CA HIS A 130 -9.26 5.94 -12.37
C HIS A 130 -7.85 6.13 -12.93
N VAL A 131 -6.89 6.42 -12.07
CA VAL A 131 -5.46 6.50 -12.43
C VAL A 131 -4.98 5.18 -13.01
N LEU A 132 -5.27 4.06 -12.34
CA LEU A 132 -4.81 2.74 -12.79
C LEU A 132 -5.37 2.34 -14.16
N GLU A 133 -6.65 2.60 -14.42
CA GLU A 133 -7.26 2.35 -15.72
C GLU A 133 -6.62 3.23 -16.81
N GLY A 134 -6.37 4.51 -16.51
CA GLY A 134 -5.69 5.43 -17.45
C GLY A 134 -4.25 5.01 -17.74
N VAL A 135 -3.48 4.63 -16.72
CA VAL A 135 -2.12 4.10 -16.90
C VAL A 135 -2.12 2.83 -17.76
N LYS A 136 -3.11 1.94 -17.57
CA LYS A 136 -3.23 0.72 -18.39
C LYS A 136 -3.50 1.03 -19.84
N GLU A 137 -4.40 1.97 -20.12
CA GLU A 137 -4.70 2.40 -21.49
C GLU A 137 -3.46 2.98 -22.16
N TYR A 138 -2.76 3.88 -21.48
CA TYR A 138 -1.51 4.44 -21.98
C TYR A 138 -0.45 3.37 -22.19
N ALA A 139 -0.20 2.52 -21.20
CA ALA A 139 0.79 1.46 -21.26
C ALA A 139 0.53 0.50 -22.45
N ASN A 140 -0.73 0.11 -22.66
CA ASN A 140 -1.13 -0.71 -23.79
C ASN A 140 -0.88 -0.01 -25.14
N SER A 141 -1.13 1.31 -25.22
CA SER A 141 -0.87 2.10 -26.43
C SER A 141 0.61 2.19 -26.81
N GLN A 142 1.48 2.03 -25.80
CA GLN A 142 2.94 2.04 -25.93
C GLN A 142 3.55 0.62 -25.91
N GLU A 143 2.74 -0.44 -25.94
CA GLU A 143 3.17 -1.83 -25.83
C GLU A 143 3.97 -2.16 -24.55
N ILE A 144 3.68 -1.42 -23.47
CA ILE A 144 4.28 -1.59 -22.14
C ILE A 144 3.39 -2.55 -21.32
N TYR A 145 3.87 -3.74 -21.02
CA TYR A 145 3.11 -4.75 -20.26
C TYR A 145 3.63 -4.96 -18.84
N ARG A 146 4.91 -4.67 -18.60
CA ARG A 146 5.62 -4.92 -17.34
C ARG A 146 6.04 -3.63 -16.70
N TYR A 147 5.27 -3.19 -15.73
CA TYR A 147 5.50 -1.89 -15.08
C TYR A 147 5.04 -1.87 -13.63
N THR A 148 5.60 -0.92 -12.92
CA THR A 148 5.12 -0.50 -11.60
C THR A 148 4.65 0.94 -11.65
N LEU A 149 3.77 1.29 -10.71
CA LEU A 149 3.34 2.65 -10.44
C LEU A 149 3.47 2.89 -8.94
N THR A 150 4.10 3.99 -8.57
CA THR A 150 4.15 4.46 -7.18
C THR A 150 3.38 5.76 -7.05
N PHE A 151 2.59 5.89 -5.99
CA PHE A 151 1.87 7.11 -5.66
C PHE A 151 2.68 7.95 -4.67
N ALA A 152 2.57 9.27 -4.78
CA ALA A 152 3.12 10.20 -3.80
C ALA A 152 2.18 10.28 -2.58
N LEU A 153 2.16 9.23 -1.77
CA LEU A 153 1.32 9.13 -0.57
C LEU A 153 2.05 9.62 0.69
N ARG A 154 1.30 10.00 1.70
CA ARG A 154 1.82 10.36 3.01
C ARG A 154 1.49 9.30 4.03
N LYS A 155 2.44 9.03 4.92
CA LYS A 155 2.29 8.05 5.98
C LYS A 155 1.72 8.67 7.24
N MET A 156 1.01 7.87 8.02
CA MET A 156 0.42 8.25 9.30
C MET A 156 1.35 8.00 10.50
N TRP A 157 2.63 7.69 10.26
CA TRP A 157 3.65 7.45 11.27
C TRP A 157 4.67 8.57 11.32
N ASP A 158 5.16 8.86 12.51
CA ASP A 158 6.34 9.70 12.69
C ASP A 158 7.64 8.88 12.61
N GLU A 159 8.77 9.55 12.69
CA GLU A 159 10.11 8.95 12.65
C GLU A 159 10.35 7.97 13.80
N SER A 160 9.69 8.13 14.92
CA SER A 160 9.80 7.23 16.06
C SER A 160 9.05 5.90 15.88
N TRP A 161 8.33 5.74 14.77
CA TRP A 161 7.46 4.59 14.49
C TRP A 161 6.35 4.40 15.53
N ARG A 162 5.93 5.48 16.18
CA ARG A 162 4.77 5.46 17.05
C ARG A 162 3.55 5.90 16.30
N ILE A 163 2.42 5.28 16.59
CA ILE A 163 1.12 5.72 16.08
C ILE A 163 0.82 7.09 16.68
N LEU A 164 0.54 8.05 15.81
CA LEU A 164 0.10 9.38 16.20
C LEU A 164 -1.42 9.40 16.28
N GLU A 165 -1.95 10.04 17.33
CA GLU A 165 -3.38 10.22 17.43
C GLU A 165 -3.87 11.23 16.38
N HIS A 166 -4.98 10.89 15.72
CA HIS A 166 -5.68 11.83 14.86
C HIS A 166 -6.38 12.91 15.71
N PRO A 167 -6.27 14.20 15.39
CA PRO A 167 -5.68 14.85 14.23
C PRO A 167 -4.20 15.25 14.38
N GLU A 168 -3.50 14.82 15.40
CA GLU A 168 -2.14 15.30 15.68
C GLU A 168 -1.15 14.98 14.57
N PHE A 169 -1.24 13.81 13.95
CA PHE A 169 -0.31 13.40 12.91
C PHE A 169 -0.48 14.17 11.60
N THR A 170 -1.62 14.79 11.36
CA THR A 170 -1.97 15.41 10.06
C THR A 170 -1.11 16.62 9.70
N ASN A 171 -0.58 17.32 10.69
CA ASN A 171 0.22 18.53 10.51
C ASN A 171 1.69 18.35 10.91
N LYS A 172 2.07 17.18 11.37
CA LYS A 172 3.44 16.92 11.78
C LYS A 172 4.28 16.45 10.58
N PRO A 173 5.55 16.87 10.47
CA PRO A 173 6.47 16.23 9.52
C PRO A 173 6.71 14.78 9.95
N TYR A 174 6.96 13.91 8.97
CA TYR A 174 7.27 12.50 9.23
C TYR A 174 8.54 12.33 10.08
N TYR A 175 9.52 13.21 9.87
CA TYR A 175 10.69 13.34 10.73
C TYR A 175 10.56 14.59 11.58
N ASP A 176 10.98 14.47 12.83
CA ASP A 176 11.18 15.63 13.69
C ASP A 176 12.46 16.33 13.23
N MET A 177 12.30 17.50 12.62
CA MET A 177 13.40 18.23 11.99
C MET A 177 13.96 19.26 12.96
N ASP A 178 15.14 19.01 13.48
CA ASP A 178 15.81 19.88 14.42
C ASP A 178 16.39 21.13 13.75
N THR A 179 16.61 21.09 12.45
CA THR A 179 17.23 22.18 11.70
C THR A 179 16.44 22.58 10.46
N GLU A 180 16.62 23.85 10.03
CA GLU A 180 16.03 24.32 8.77
C GLU A 180 16.62 23.58 7.55
N GLU A 181 17.87 23.14 7.64
CA GLU A 181 18.53 22.37 6.59
C GLU A 181 17.93 20.97 6.46
N ASP A 182 17.70 20.29 7.58
CA ASP A 182 17.03 18.98 7.61
C ASP A 182 15.62 19.08 7.03
N THR A 183 14.88 20.13 7.40
CA THR A 183 13.55 20.40 6.86
C THR A 183 13.59 20.59 5.34
N LYS A 184 14.53 21.36 4.81
CA LYS A 184 14.69 21.55 3.36
C LYS A 184 15.07 20.26 2.66
N LEU A 185 15.97 19.47 3.24
CA LEU A 185 16.37 18.17 2.70
C LEU A 185 15.17 17.21 2.66
N ALA A 186 14.40 17.17 3.73
CA ALA A 186 13.21 16.35 3.83
C ALA A 186 12.15 16.71 2.78
N LEU A 187 11.85 18.00 2.64
CA LEU A 187 10.85 18.48 1.68
C LEU A 187 11.25 18.27 0.22
N ASN A 188 12.54 18.36 -0.07
CA ASN A 188 13.08 18.18 -1.41
C ASN A 188 13.43 16.73 -1.75
N SER A 189 13.33 15.81 -0.79
CA SER A 189 13.59 14.41 -1.03
C SER A 189 12.47 13.80 -1.88
N PRO A 190 12.74 13.28 -3.09
CA PRO A 190 11.72 12.65 -3.92
C PRO A 190 11.22 11.31 -3.34
N TRP A 191 11.90 10.78 -2.33
CA TRP A 191 11.72 9.45 -1.79
C TRP A 191 10.87 9.37 -0.54
N SER A 192 10.73 10.49 0.16
CA SER A 192 10.11 10.47 1.46
C SER A 192 9.03 11.50 1.54
N ILE A 193 7.88 11.00 1.76
CA ILE A 193 6.76 11.79 2.18
C ILE A 193 6.99 12.07 3.66
N ARG A 194 7.36 13.29 3.97
CA ARG A 194 7.81 13.70 5.30
C ARG A 194 6.69 14.17 6.21
N TYR A 195 5.48 14.25 5.69
CA TYR A 195 4.33 14.70 6.43
C TYR A 195 3.26 13.63 6.49
N THR A 196 2.65 13.51 7.65
CA THR A 196 1.42 12.77 7.80
C THR A 196 0.24 13.63 7.38
N MET A 197 -0.84 13.00 6.96
CA MET A 197 -2.01 13.67 6.43
C MET A 197 -3.24 12.82 6.69
N SER A 198 -4.32 13.44 7.14
CA SER A 198 -5.60 12.79 7.20
C SER A 198 -6.20 12.63 5.79
N GLN A 199 -7.22 11.78 5.68
CA GLN A 199 -7.92 11.61 4.43
C GLN A 199 -8.55 12.90 3.93
N ASP A 200 -9.15 13.69 4.82
CA ASP A 200 -9.78 14.97 4.45
C ASP A 200 -8.76 15.99 3.92
N GLU A 201 -7.55 15.99 4.44
CA GLU A 201 -6.47 16.84 3.93
C GLU A 201 -5.95 16.35 2.59
N MET A 202 -5.83 15.04 2.40
CA MET A 202 -5.45 14.46 1.13
C MET A 202 -6.49 14.77 0.04
N GLU A 203 -7.78 14.69 0.36
CA GLU A 203 -8.85 15.09 -0.56
C GLU A 203 -8.77 16.56 -0.94
N LYS A 204 -8.53 17.46 0.02
CA LYS A 204 -8.33 18.88 -0.28
C LYS A 204 -7.13 19.16 -1.19
N VAL A 205 -6.08 18.34 -1.11
CA VAL A 205 -4.95 18.42 -2.04
C VAL A 205 -5.36 17.94 -3.42
N ASN A 206 -6.07 16.81 -3.50
CA ASN A 206 -6.55 16.24 -4.76
C ASN A 206 -7.55 17.16 -5.46
N ASP A 207 -8.48 17.77 -4.73
CA ASP A 207 -9.46 18.73 -5.27
C ASP A 207 -8.81 19.97 -5.93
N LYS A 208 -7.58 20.28 -5.56
CA LYS A 208 -6.79 21.37 -6.18
C LYS A 208 -5.98 20.92 -7.40
N THR A 209 -5.95 19.63 -7.66
CA THR A 209 -5.21 19.06 -8.78
C THR A 209 -6.14 19.02 -9.99
N GLU A 210 -5.92 19.91 -10.94
CA GLU A 210 -6.75 19.99 -12.16
C GLU A 210 -6.49 18.82 -13.11
N GLU A 211 -5.28 18.24 -13.07
CA GLU A 211 -4.88 17.09 -13.89
C GLU A 211 -4.06 16.11 -13.08
N LEU A 212 -4.25 14.82 -13.35
CA LEU A 212 -3.40 13.76 -12.81
C LEU A 212 -2.11 13.72 -13.62
N ASP A 213 -0.99 14.08 -12.98
CA ASP A 213 0.31 14.08 -13.62
C ASP A 213 1.01 12.73 -13.41
N VAL A 214 0.71 11.79 -14.31
CA VAL A 214 1.37 10.48 -14.31
C VAL A 214 2.54 10.51 -15.26
N GLN A 215 3.74 10.27 -14.75
CA GLN A 215 4.98 10.34 -15.50
C GLN A 215 5.65 8.98 -15.64
N LEU A 216 6.15 8.70 -16.84
CA LEU A 216 7.09 7.61 -17.08
C LEU A 216 8.48 8.09 -16.65
N ILE A 217 9.11 7.38 -15.71
CA ILE A 217 10.42 7.78 -15.20
C ILE A 217 11.53 6.86 -15.69
N THR A 218 12.71 7.46 -15.92
CA THR A 218 13.91 6.75 -16.37
C THR A 218 14.84 6.35 -15.22
N SER A 219 14.77 7.08 -14.11
CA SER A 219 15.51 6.73 -12.89
C SER A 219 14.56 6.03 -11.92
N PRO A 220 14.87 4.79 -11.53
CA PRO A 220 13.97 4.01 -10.68
C PRO A 220 13.81 4.67 -9.31
N LYS A 221 12.59 4.64 -8.80
CA LYS A 221 12.24 5.01 -7.43
C LYS A 221 11.91 3.75 -6.65
N PHE A 222 12.43 3.66 -5.44
CA PHE A 222 12.21 2.54 -4.54
C PHE A 222 11.27 2.99 -3.43
N ASP A 223 10.01 2.64 -3.55
CA ASP A 223 8.98 2.95 -2.56
C ASP A 223 7.99 1.81 -2.49
N GLY A 224 7.85 1.23 -1.31
CA GLY A 224 6.93 0.14 -1.03
C GLY A 224 5.55 0.61 -0.61
N SER A 225 5.40 1.90 -0.32
CA SER A 225 4.13 2.48 0.10
C SER A 225 3.19 2.55 -1.09
N CYS A 226 2.09 1.79 -1.05
CA CYS A 226 1.14 1.71 -2.14
C CYS A 226 1.79 1.44 -3.53
N LEU A 227 2.69 0.45 -3.58
CA LEU A 227 3.27 0.01 -4.83
C LEU A 227 2.25 -0.77 -5.65
N VAL A 228 1.93 -0.28 -6.83
CA VAL A 228 1.12 -0.98 -7.82
C VAL A 228 2.03 -1.65 -8.83
N MET A 229 1.72 -2.86 -9.22
CA MET A 229 2.44 -3.59 -10.26
C MET A 229 1.50 -4.31 -11.22
N SER A 230 1.85 -4.34 -12.49
CA SER A 230 1.18 -5.24 -13.43
C SER A 230 1.47 -6.69 -13.04
N SER A 231 0.45 -7.55 -13.06
CA SER A 231 0.63 -8.98 -12.75
C SER A 231 1.59 -9.68 -13.72
N ASP A 232 1.82 -9.11 -14.90
CA ASP A 232 2.77 -9.61 -15.89
C ASP A 232 4.23 -9.59 -15.39
N LEU A 233 4.56 -8.72 -14.44
CA LEU A 233 5.87 -8.76 -13.78
C LEU A 233 6.05 -10.07 -13.00
N VAL A 234 5.08 -10.40 -12.15
CA VAL A 234 5.14 -11.62 -11.32
C VAL A 234 5.02 -12.87 -12.17
N ARG A 235 4.14 -12.88 -13.17
CA ARG A 235 4.05 -13.98 -14.17
C ARG A 235 5.36 -14.17 -14.94
N GLY A 236 6.09 -13.09 -15.17
CA GLY A 236 7.42 -13.10 -15.78
C GLY A 236 8.55 -13.54 -14.85
N GLY A 237 8.25 -13.90 -13.59
CA GLY A 237 9.21 -14.41 -12.63
C GLY A 237 9.76 -13.40 -11.63
N VAL A 238 9.29 -12.13 -11.66
CA VAL A 238 9.69 -11.14 -10.67
C VAL A 238 8.92 -11.38 -9.39
N ASN A 239 9.63 -11.58 -8.28
CA ASN A 239 9.05 -11.61 -6.95
C ASN A 239 10.15 -11.38 -5.90
N LEU A 240 9.75 -11.24 -4.64
CA LEU A 240 10.68 -11.09 -3.53
C LEU A 240 11.45 -12.39 -3.28
N PRO A 241 12.78 -12.35 -3.21
CA PRO A 241 13.56 -13.51 -2.80
C PRO A 241 13.23 -13.96 -1.37
N PRO A 242 13.26 -15.26 -1.06
CA PRO A 242 12.98 -15.77 0.29
C PRO A 242 13.94 -15.26 1.39
N ALA A 243 15.12 -14.77 0.98
CA ALA A 243 16.11 -14.21 1.89
C ALA A 243 15.81 -12.77 2.34
N VAL A 244 14.87 -12.11 1.69
CA VAL A 244 14.42 -10.76 2.07
C VAL A 244 13.41 -10.87 3.19
N SER A 245 13.61 -10.10 4.26
CA SER A 245 12.76 -10.12 5.44
C SER A 245 12.10 -8.75 5.72
N MET A 246 12.50 -8.08 6.79
CA MET A 246 11.79 -6.89 7.26
C MET A 246 12.20 -5.58 6.58
N VAL A 247 13.39 -5.54 5.95
CA VAL A 247 13.95 -4.30 5.40
C VAL A 247 14.38 -4.50 3.96
N GLY A 248 14.06 -3.53 3.12
CA GLY A 248 14.51 -3.48 1.72
C GLY A 248 13.74 -4.42 0.79
N ASP A 249 12.52 -4.80 1.13
CA ASP A 249 11.65 -5.61 0.27
C ASP A 249 11.24 -4.86 -0.99
N ASP A 250 10.89 -3.57 -0.89
CA ASP A 250 10.62 -2.68 -2.02
C ASP A 250 11.85 -2.52 -2.92
N THR A 251 13.00 -2.18 -2.34
CA THR A 251 14.27 -2.05 -3.05
C THR A 251 14.65 -3.34 -3.76
N SER A 252 14.48 -4.48 -3.07
CA SER A 252 14.77 -5.80 -3.63
C SER A 252 13.83 -6.13 -4.79
N PHE A 253 12.53 -5.86 -4.63
CA PHE A 253 11.55 -6.08 -5.69
C PHE A 253 11.85 -5.24 -6.94
N MET A 254 12.10 -3.94 -6.74
CA MET A 254 12.42 -3.03 -7.85
C MET A 254 13.73 -3.40 -8.54
N ALA A 255 14.76 -3.81 -7.78
CA ALA A 255 16.00 -4.32 -8.35
C ALA A 255 15.79 -5.62 -9.17
N MET A 256 14.89 -6.50 -8.74
CA MET A 256 14.51 -7.70 -9.48
C MET A 256 13.76 -7.34 -10.77
N CYS A 257 12.85 -6.34 -10.73
CA CYS A 257 12.20 -5.83 -11.95
C CYS A 257 13.23 -5.42 -13.00
N GLN A 258 14.20 -4.60 -12.61
CA GLN A 258 15.24 -4.11 -13.51
C GLN A 258 16.14 -5.24 -14.01
N LYS A 259 16.59 -6.11 -13.11
CA LYS A 259 17.54 -7.16 -13.43
C LYS A 259 16.96 -8.25 -14.31
N LEU A 260 15.71 -8.65 -14.09
CA LEU A 260 15.07 -9.75 -14.82
C LEU A 260 14.38 -9.29 -16.10
N MET A 261 13.81 -8.07 -16.10
CA MET A 261 13.03 -7.57 -17.24
C MET A 261 13.81 -6.58 -18.11
N GLY A 262 14.87 -5.96 -17.57
CA GLY A 262 15.69 -5.03 -18.33
C GLY A 262 14.88 -3.95 -19.04
N ASP A 263 15.03 -3.82 -20.35
CA ASP A 263 14.33 -2.84 -21.16
C ASP A 263 12.83 -3.09 -21.33
N ASP A 264 12.32 -4.26 -20.94
CA ASP A 264 10.89 -4.58 -20.93
C ASP A 264 10.16 -4.01 -19.68
N TYR A 265 10.90 -3.50 -18.70
CA TYR A 265 10.35 -2.92 -17.50
C TYR A 265 10.26 -1.40 -17.58
N ARG A 266 9.15 -0.86 -17.10
CA ARG A 266 8.94 0.59 -16.97
C ARG A 266 8.41 0.92 -15.57
N GLN A 267 8.61 2.17 -15.17
CA GLN A 267 8.06 2.70 -13.93
C GLN A 267 7.33 4.01 -14.18
N PHE A 268 6.12 4.09 -13.61
CA PHE A 268 5.31 5.29 -13.54
C PHE A 268 5.30 5.85 -12.11
N VAL A 269 5.13 7.16 -11.99
CA VAL A 269 4.88 7.88 -10.74
C VAL A 269 3.78 8.89 -10.95
#